data_595cc4915d7bd2f019ab40cf52e3a23c
#
_entry.id   595cc4915d7bd2f019ab40cf52e3a23c
#
_cell.length_a   1.000
_cell.length_b   1.000
_cell.length_c   1.000
_cell.angle_alpha   90.00
_cell.angle_beta   90.00
_cell.angle_gamma   90.00
#
_symmetry.space_group_name_H-M   'P 1'
#
loop_
_entity.id
_entity.type
_entity.pdbx_description
1 polymer ?
#
loop_
_entity_poly.entity_id
_entity_poly.type
_entity_poly.pdbx_seq_one_letter_code
_entity_poly.pdbx_strand_id
1 'polypeptide(L)'
;RSEHVNANMRLYATDGKLLDEKDTTFIVGSQSHGRVFSVPEVKGNAFLFLTLTNEKGDTIANNDYMLAERMDEYDWEASDWITTPIKRYADYTSLASLEKAELQAKAIASHDGDSLRIRIDLDNTGKTVALLVRLAMTDRSGNLVAPAHYSDNYVTLAPGERRVITCELPRRDSVKGLKLSADGWNMPHTRDIKIK
;
A
#
# COMPACT_ATOMS: atom_id res chain seq x y z
N ARG A 1 -16.56 -9.24 21.87
CA ARG A 1 -16.91 -10.32 20.95
C ARG A 1 -15.62 -10.90 20.42
N SER A 2 -15.47 -12.22 20.40
CA SER A 2 -14.29 -12.89 19.82
C SER A 2 -14.56 -13.12 18.33
N GLU A 3 -13.57 -12.96 17.50
CA GLU A 3 -13.65 -13.17 16.05
C GLU A 3 -12.52 -14.11 15.61
N HIS A 4 -12.87 -15.05 14.72
CA HIS A 4 -11.90 -15.86 14.02
C HIS A 4 -11.32 -15.05 12.87
N VAL A 5 -10.02 -14.96 12.84
CA VAL A 5 -9.28 -14.24 11.79
C VAL A 5 -8.18 -15.12 11.22
N ASN A 6 -7.93 -14.97 9.94
CA ASN A 6 -6.80 -15.56 9.27
C ASN A 6 -5.76 -14.48 9.01
N ALA A 7 -4.50 -14.73 9.41
CA ALA A 7 -3.37 -13.85 9.14
C ALA A 7 -2.45 -14.50 8.12
N ASN A 8 -2.12 -13.74 7.08
CA ASN A 8 -1.12 -14.08 6.08
C ASN A 8 0.07 -13.12 6.19
N MET A 9 1.28 -13.65 6.14
CA MET A 9 2.53 -12.91 6.05
C MET A 9 3.24 -13.34 4.77
N ARG A 10 3.65 -12.40 3.92
CA ARG A 10 4.47 -12.63 2.74
C ARG A 10 5.67 -11.70 2.78
N LEU A 11 6.85 -12.26 2.54
CA LEU A 11 8.12 -11.53 2.50
C LEU A 11 8.72 -11.64 1.10
N TYR A 12 8.98 -10.51 0.45
CA TYR A 12 9.56 -10.45 -0.89
C TYR A 12 10.91 -9.75 -0.89
N ALA A 13 11.86 -10.28 -1.65
CA ALA A 13 13.09 -9.57 -1.99
C ALA A 13 12.81 -8.42 -2.98
N THR A 14 13.78 -7.54 -3.18
CA THR A 14 13.69 -6.39 -4.09
C THR A 14 13.53 -6.79 -5.57
N ASP A 15 13.93 -8.00 -5.95
CA ASP A 15 13.72 -8.58 -7.28
C ASP A 15 12.34 -9.25 -7.45
N GLY A 16 11.48 -9.16 -6.44
CA GLY A 16 10.13 -9.74 -6.43
C GLY A 16 10.07 -11.22 -6.05
N LYS A 17 11.19 -11.84 -5.72
CA LYS A 17 11.22 -13.24 -5.26
C LYS A 17 10.57 -13.36 -3.89
N LEU A 18 9.60 -14.29 -3.74
CA LEU A 18 9.04 -14.66 -2.46
C LEU A 18 10.11 -15.35 -1.60
N LEU A 19 10.43 -14.77 -0.45
CA LEU A 19 11.43 -15.28 0.50
C LEU A 19 10.81 -16.14 1.59
N ASP A 20 9.62 -15.75 2.07
CA ASP A 20 8.88 -16.48 3.12
C ASP A 20 7.38 -16.19 3.02
N GLU A 21 6.57 -17.18 3.37
CA GLU A 21 5.13 -17.05 3.46
C GLU A 21 4.60 -17.88 4.62
N LYS A 22 3.72 -17.28 5.42
CA LYS A 22 3.10 -17.94 6.57
C LYS A 22 1.64 -17.58 6.66
N ASP A 23 0.83 -18.60 6.94
CA ASP A 23 -0.59 -18.46 7.22
C ASP A 23 -0.90 -19.04 8.59
N THR A 24 -1.80 -18.40 9.32
CA THR A 24 -2.35 -18.94 10.55
C THR A 24 -3.73 -18.40 10.83
N THR A 25 -4.54 -19.21 11.47
CA THR A 25 -5.87 -18.81 11.95
C THR A 25 -5.83 -18.72 13.48
N PHE A 26 -6.42 -17.67 14.03
CA PHE A 26 -6.48 -17.48 15.47
C PHE A 26 -7.75 -16.74 15.90
N ILE A 27 -8.02 -16.76 17.18
CA ILE A 27 -9.17 -16.08 17.77
C ILE A 27 -8.67 -14.81 18.46
N VAL A 28 -9.23 -13.68 18.07
CA VAL A 28 -8.98 -12.40 18.72
C VAL A 28 -10.09 -12.09 19.70
N GLY A 29 -9.74 -11.92 20.97
CA GLY A 29 -10.64 -11.42 22.01
C GLY A 29 -10.79 -9.91 21.97
N SER A 30 -11.86 -9.40 22.56
CA SER A 30 -12.02 -7.95 22.72
C SER A 30 -10.88 -7.36 23.55
N GLN A 31 -10.30 -6.24 23.11
CA GLN A 31 -9.20 -5.53 23.78
C GLN A 31 -7.99 -6.43 24.10
N SER A 32 -7.69 -7.36 23.21
CA SER A 32 -6.57 -8.29 23.35
C SER A 32 -5.54 -8.10 22.25
N HIS A 33 -4.33 -8.60 22.49
CA HIS A 33 -3.26 -8.67 21.51
C HIS A 33 -2.50 -9.99 21.64
N GLY A 34 -1.80 -10.38 20.59
CA GLY A 34 -0.97 -11.57 20.58
C GLY A 34 0.03 -11.54 19.44
N ARG A 35 1.17 -12.22 19.65
CA ARG A 35 2.15 -12.41 18.58
C ARG A 35 1.69 -13.53 17.67
N VAL A 36 1.60 -13.26 16.39
CA VAL A 36 1.17 -14.23 15.36
C VAL A 36 2.37 -14.78 14.61
N PHE A 37 3.27 -13.90 14.14
CA PHE A 37 4.45 -14.26 13.37
C PHE A 37 5.74 -13.70 13.98
N SER A 38 6.86 -14.33 13.59
CA SER A 38 8.19 -13.73 13.69
C SER A 38 8.69 -13.55 12.25
N VAL A 39 9.11 -12.33 11.94
CA VAL A 39 9.70 -12.01 10.63
C VAL A 39 11.14 -12.53 10.63
N PRO A 40 11.57 -13.28 9.60
CA PRO A 40 12.95 -13.72 9.49
C PRO A 40 13.90 -12.54 9.24
N GLU A 41 15.18 -12.73 9.56
CA GLU A 41 16.21 -11.79 9.17
C GLU A 41 16.29 -11.69 7.64
N VAL A 42 16.47 -10.47 7.14
CA VAL A 42 16.61 -10.21 5.70
C VAL A 42 18.05 -9.83 5.37
N LYS A 43 18.49 -10.16 4.17
CA LYS A 43 19.76 -9.67 3.61
C LYS A 43 19.46 -8.55 2.63
N GLY A 44 20.05 -7.37 2.88
CA GLY A 44 19.74 -6.16 2.13
C GLY A 44 18.35 -5.62 2.44
N ASN A 45 17.55 -5.29 1.42
CA ASN A 45 16.18 -4.79 1.59
C ASN A 45 15.14 -5.84 1.19
N ALA A 46 13.98 -5.79 1.84
CA ALA A 46 12.84 -6.66 1.56
C ALA A 46 11.52 -5.92 1.81
N PHE A 47 10.43 -6.48 1.29
CA PHE A 47 9.07 -5.99 1.47
C PHE A 47 8.24 -7.02 2.22
N LEU A 48 7.71 -6.64 3.36
CA LEU A 48 6.84 -7.45 4.19
C LEU A 48 5.39 -7.02 3.99
N PHE A 49 4.52 -7.95 3.63
CA PHE A 49 3.08 -7.77 3.51
C PHE A 49 2.36 -8.58 4.57
N LEU A 50 1.48 -7.93 5.31
CA LEU A 50 0.64 -8.54 6.32
C LEU A 50 -0.83 -8.34 5.93
N THR A 51 -1.61 -9.39 5.93
CA THR A 51 -3.04 -9.35 5.62
C THR A 51 -3.83 -10.10 6.68
N LEU A 52 -4.91 -9.49 7.15
CA LEU A 52 -5.92 -10.16 7.98
C LEU A 52 -7.20 -10.31 7.18
N THR A 53 -7.77 -11.50 7.21
CA THR A 53 -9.09 -11.78 6.62
C THR A 53 -10.04 -12.36 7.67
N ASN A 54 -11.35 -12.14 7.47
CA ASN A 54 -12.39 -12.78 8.27
C ASN A 54 -12.66 -14.21 7.78
N GLU A 55 -13.58 -14.92 8.44
CA GLU A 55 -14.00 -16.29 8.05
C GLU A 55 -14.57 -16.39 6.63
N LYS A 56 -15.07 -15.28 6.07
CA LYS A 56 -15.61 -15.22 4.71
C LYS A 56 -14.55 -14.98 3.66
N GLY A 57 -13.30 -14.74 4.08
CA GLY A 57 -12.19 -14.35 3.19
C GLY A 57 -12.13 -12.86 2.85
N ASP A 58 -13.00 -12.03 3.45
CA ASP A 58 -12.92 -10.57 3.25
C ASP A 58 -11.70 -10.01 3.98
N THR A 59 -10.93 -9.17 3.33
CA THR A 59 -9.81 -8.46 3.96
C THR A 59 -10.34 -7.44 4.96
N ILE A 60 -9.94 -7.57 6.23
CA ILE A 60 -10.31 -6.66 7.32
C ILE A 60 -9.17 -5.69 7.67
N ALA A 61 -7.93 -6.07 7.39
CA ALA A 61 -6.77 -5.20 7.53
C ALA A 61 -5.63 -5.67 6.63
N ASN A 62 -4.84 -4.74 6.15
CA ASN A 62 -3.56 -5.00 5.50
C ASN A 62 -2.53 -3.96 5.95
N ASN A 63 -1.28 -4.34 5.91
CA ASN A 63 -0.17 -3.44 6.15
C ASN A 63 1.07 -3.91 5.39
N ASP A 64 1.91 -2.99 4.98
CA ASP A 64 3.17 -3.29 4.31
C ASP A 64 4.33 -2.51 4.95
N TYR A 65 5.51 -3.11 4.90
CA TYR A 65 6.73 -2.55 5.48
C TYR A 65 7.90 -2.76 4.55
N MET A 66 8.74 -1.74 4.45
CA MET A 66 10.08 -1.87 3.90
C MET A 66 11.04 -2.26 5.01
N LEU A 67 11.76 -3.36 4.83
CA LEU A 67 12.75 -3.86 5.76
C LEU A 67 14.16 -3.65 5.21
N ALA A 68 15.08 -3.33 6.09
CA ALA A 68 16.51 -3.32 5.80
C ALA A 68 17.20 -4.41 6.64
N GLU A 69 18.37 -4.88 6.18
CA GLU A 69 19.20 -5.85 6.91
C GLU A 69 19.51 -5.36 8.34
N ARG A 70 19.71 -4.04 8.47
CA ARG A 70 19.85 -3.37 9.75
C ARG A 70 18.91 -2.19 9.78
N MET A 71 18.02 -2.17 10.76
CA MET A 71 17.10 -1.06 10.98
C MET A 71 17.83 0.13 11.61
N ASP A 72 17.13 1.26 11.68
CA ASP A 72 17.63 2.46 12.35
C ASP A 72 18.06 2.16 13.79
N GLU A 73 19.19 2.72 14.19
CA GLU A 73 19.68 2.68 15.55
C GLU A 73 19.51 4.05 16.21
N TYR A 74 18.62 4.10 17.20
CA TYR A 74 18.29 5.33 17.89
C TYR A 74 19.28 5.61 19.03
N ASP A 75 19.59 6.88 19.26
CA ASP A 75 20.33 7.35 20.42
C ASP A 75 19.38 7.68 21.57
N TRP A 76 19.04 6.65 22.35
CA TRP A 76 18.14 6.80 23.48
C TRP A 76 18.76 7.63 24.62
N GLU A 77 20.11 7.66 24.75
CA GLU A 77 20.82 8.44 25.77
C GLU A 77 20.79 9.94 25.46
N ALA A 78 20.84 10.30 24.17
CA ALA A 78 20.73 11.67 23.69
C ALA A 78 19.28 12.10 23.41
N SER A 79 18.30 11.24 23.68
CA SER A 79 16.88 11.54 23.49
C SER A 79 16.40 12.57 24.50
N ASP A 80 15.63 13.54 24.02
CA ASP A 80 14.89 14.49 24.85
C ASP A 80 13.38 14.35 24.62
N TRP A 81 12.58 15.25 25.19
CA TRP A 81 11.12 15.19 25.06
C TRP A 81 10.59 15.61 23.69
N ILE A 82 11.44 16.16 22.82
CA ILE A 82 11.08 16.61 21.47
C ILE A 82 11.68 15.67 20.42
N THR A 83 12.94 15.25 20.58
CA THR A 83 13.72 14.56 19.57
C THR A 83 14.39 13.29 20.09
N THR A 84 14.45 12.28 19.23
CA THR A 84 15.28 11.10 19.43
C THR A 84 16.27 11.01 18.27
N PRO A 85 17.56 11.35 18.47
CA PRO A 85 18.57 11.28 17.43
C PRO A 85 18.77 9.86 16.92
N ILE A 86 19.21 9.72 15.68
CA ILE A 86 19.52 8.44 15.05
C ILE A 86 21.05 8.34 14.94
N LYS A 87 21.62 7.30 15.58
CA LYS A 87 23.06 6.97 15.51
C LYS A 87 23.44 6.43 14.14
N ARG A 88 22.55 5.62 13.55
CA ARG A 88 22.74 5.03 12.23
C ARG A 88 21.41 4.85 11.54
N TYR A 89 21.32 5.30 10.31
CA TYR A 89 20.15 5.08 9.44
C TYR A 89 20.20 3.69 8.82
N ALA A 90 19.03 3.09 8.60
CA ALA A 90 18.88 1.94 7.73
C ALA A 90 19.28 2.29 6.29
N ASP A 91 19.91 1.33 5.60
CA ASP A 91 20.30 1.53 4.21
C ASP A 91 19.19 1.05 3.26
N TYR A 92 18.59 1.98 2.56
CA TYR A 92 17.57 1.75 1.53
C TYR A 92 18.04 2.18 0.13
N THR A 93 19.34 2.35 -0.08
CA THR A 93 19.91 2.84 -1.36
C THR A 93 19.58 1.90 -2.52
N SER A 94 19.43 0.59 -2.27
CA SER A 94 19.07 -0.39 -3.30
C SER A 94 17.69 -0.14 -3.92
N LEU A 95 16.78 0.56 -3.23
CA LEU A 95 15.45 0.90 -3.75
C LEU A 95 15.52 1.83 -4.97
N ALA A 96 16.61 2.58 -5.15
CA ALA A 96 16.82 3.42 -6.33
C ALA A 96 17.01 2.61 -7.62
N SER A 97 17.37 1.33 -7.50
CA SER A 97 17.61 0.41 -8.62
C SER A 97 16.55 -0.69 -8.76
N LEU A 98 15.39 -0.54 -8.12
CA LEU A 98 14.28 -1.49 -8.28
C LEU A 98 13.91 -1.67 -9.75
N GLU A 99 13.62 -2.90 -10.15
CA GLU A 99 13.04 -3.19 -11.45
C GLU A 99 11.69 -2.47 -11.62
N LYS A 100 11.37 -2.14 -12.87
CA LYS A 100 10.13 -1.43 -13.19
C LYS A 100 8.91 -2.28 -12.91
N ALA A 101 7.96 -1.71 -12.18
CA ALA A 101 6.69 -2.35 -11.92
C ALA A 101 5.72 -2.24 -13.12
N GLU A 102 4.90 -3.27 -13.30
CA GLU A 102 3.85 -3.33 -14.33
C GLU A 102 2.49 -3.24 -13.66
N LEU A 103 1.91 -2.05 -13.64
CA LEU A 103 0.60 -1.81 -13.05
C LEU A 103 -0.47 -1.75 -14.13
N GLN A 104 -1.56 -2.49 -13.97
CA GLN A 104 -2.83 -2.28 -14.68
C GLN A 104 -3.83 -1.60 -13.76
N ALA A 105 -4.65 -0.71 -14.33
CA ALA A 105 -5.65 0.01 -13.57
C ALA A 105 -6.92 0.22 -14.37
N LYS A 106 -8.08 0.13 -13.70
CA LYS A 106 -9.41 0.43 -14.27
C LYS A 106 -10.14 1.32 -13.28
N ALA A 107 -10.95 2.25 -13.80
CA ALA A 107 -11.75 3.12 -12.96
C ALA A 107 -13.18 3.20 -13.49
N ILE A 108 -14.14 3.11 -12.57
CA ILE A 108 -15.58 3.20 -12.85
C ILE A 108 -16.18 4.23 -11.91
N ALA A 109 -16.91 5.20 -12.48
CA ALA A 109 -17.61 6.22 -11.74
C ALA A 109 -19.06 5.80 -11.45
N SER A 110 -19.55 6.19 -10.29
CA SER A 110 -20.95 6.07 -9.89
C SER A 110 -21.36 7.26 -9.04
N HIS A 111 -22.66 7.52 -8.92
CA HIS A 111 -23.18 8.54 -8.03
C HIS A 111 -23.53 7.93 -6.68
N ASP A 112 -23.28 8.70 -5.60
CA ASP A 112 -23.68 8.38 -4.25
C ASP A 112 -24.19 9.68 -3.59
N GLY A 113 -25.49 9.91 -3.69
CA GLY A 113 -26.11 11.21 -3.34
C GLY A 113 -25.51 12.34 -4.18
N ASP A 114 -25.01 13.38 -3.49
CA ASP A 114 -24.36 14.54 -4.14
C ASP A 114 -22.89 14.33 -4.44
N SER A 115 -22.34 13.13 -4.20
CA SER A 115 -20.96 12.80 -4.41
C SER A 115 -20.76 11.95 -5.66
N LEU A 116 -19.66 12.17 -6.37
CA LEU A 116 -19.15 11.27 -7.39
C LEU A 116 -18.18 10.30 -6.74
N ARG A 117 -18.50 9.00 -6.77
CA ARG A 117 -17.64 7.93 -6.27
C ARG A 117 -16.97 7.23 -7.44
N ILE A 118 -15.66 7.09 -7.37
CA ILE A 118 -14.85 6.42 -8.39
C ILE A 118 -14.21 5.21 -7.74
N ARG A 119 -14.57 4.01 -8.21
CA ARG A 119 -13.93 2.75 -7.86
C ARG A 119 -12.72 2.57 -8.77
N ILE A 120 -11.56 2.30 -8.20
CA ILE A 120 -10.29 2.13 -8.88
C ILE A 120 -9.77 0.73 -8.54
N ASP A 121 -9.69 -0.14 -9.55
CA ASP A 121 -9.12 -1.47 -9.43
C ASP A 121 -7.66 -1.40 -9.92
N LEU A 122 -6.71 -1.66 -9.03
CA LEU A 122 -5.28 -1.76 -9.31
C LEU A 122 -4.86 -3.23 -9.38
N ASP A 123 -3.98 -3.58 -10.32
CA ASP A 123 -3.47 -4.93 -10.51
C ASP A 123 -1.97 -4.83 -10.83
N ASN A 124 -1.10 -5.28 -9.92
CA ASN A 124 0.33 -5.42 -10.21
C ASN A 124 0.54 -6.72 -11.00
N THR A 125 0.58 -6.61 -12.32
CA THR A 125 0.79 -7.75 -13.22
C THR A 125 2.26 -8.11 -13.44
N GLY A 126 3.17 -7.31 -12.86
CA GLY A 126 4.60 -7.51 -12.93
C GLY A 126 5.13 -8.56 -11.96
N LYS A 127 6.43 -8.81 -12.05
CA LYS A 127 7.15 -9.77 -11.20
C LYS A 127 7.78 -9.11 -9.97
N THR A 128 7.87 -7.79 -9.94
CA THR A 128 8.41 -7.01 -8.83
C THR A 128 7.32 -6.30 -8.05
N VAL A 129 7.65 -5.81 -6.86
CA VAL A 129 6.76 -4.99 -6.04
C VAL A 129 6.52 -3.65 -6.73
N ALA A 130 5.26 -3.20 -6.81
CA ALA A 130 4.93 -1.84 -7.22
C ALA A 130 4.93 -0.96 -5.96
N LEU A 131 5.98 -0.15 -5.80
CA LEU A 131 6.26 0.58 -4.56
C LEU A 131 5.63 1.96 -4.57
N LEU A 132 4.87 2.29 -3.50
CA LEU A 132 4.29 3.59 -3.22
C LEU A 132 3.46 4.15 -4.41
N VAL A 133 2.55 3.34 -4.92
CA VAL A 133 1.65 3.74 -6.01
C VAL A 133 0.74 4.86 -5.53
N ARG A 134 0.91 6.03 -6.11
CA ARG A 134 0.11 7.22 -5.86
C ARG A 134 -0.99 7.35 -6.93
N LEU A 135 -2.22 7.60 -6.49
CA LEU A 135 -3.32 8.01 -7.33
C LEU A 135 -3.51 9.53 -7.24
N ALA A 136 -3.68 10.18 -8.38
CA ALA A 136 -3.92 11.61 -8.43
C ALA A 136 -5.09 11.94 -9.35
N MET A 137 -6.05 12.72 -8.84
CA MET A 137 -7.14 13.30 -9.60
C MET A 137 -6.80 14.74 -9.95
N THR A 138 -6.80 15.06 -11.25
CA THR A 138 -6.52 16.42 -11.74
C THR A 138 -7.64 16.95 -12.62
N ASP A 139 -7.72 18.25 -12.75
CA ASP A 139 -8.55 18.93 -13.74
C ASP A 139 -7.88 18.96 -15.12
N ARG A 140 -8.52 19.61 -16.12
CA ARG A 140 -7.98 19.77 -17.47
C ARG A 140 -6.67 20.57 -17.53
N SER A 141 -6.46 21.44 -16.54
CA SER A 141 -5.28 22.29 -16.45
C SER A 141 -4.13 21.62 -15.71
N GLY A 142 -4.36 20.40 -15.18
CA GLY A 142 -3.36 19.63 -14.41
C GLY A 142 -3.33 19.96 -12.93
N ASN A 143 -4.23 20.80 -12.42
CA ASN A 143 -4.32 21.10 -10.99
C ASN A 143 -4.97 19.93 -10.26
N LEU A 144 -4.50 19.64 -9.04
CA LEU A 144 -5.13 18.65 -8.17
C LEU A 144 -6.57 19.04 -7.85
N VAL A 145 -7.48 18.09 -7.97
CA VAL A 145 -8.87 18.27 -7.57
C VAL A 145 -8.97 18.08 -6.06
N ALA A 146 -9.51 19.07 -5.38
CA ALA A 146 -9.75 19.04 -3.95
C ALA A 146 -11.17 19.54 -3.63
N PRO A 147 -11.87 18.94 -2.64
CA PRO A 147 -11.48 17.75 -1.92
C PRO A 147 -11.60 16.47 -2.76
N ALA A 148 -10.69 15.53 -2.56
CA ALA A 148 -10.75 14.18 -3.10
C ALA A 148 -10.37 13.21 -1.98
N HIS A 149 -11.33 12.39 -1.54
CA HIS A 149 -11.17 11.47 -0.41
C HIS A 149 -10.91 10.06 -0.94
N TYR A 150 -9.67 9.60 -0.81
CA TYR A 150 -9.30 8.24 -1.17
C TYR A 150 -9.44 7.32 0.04
N SER A 151 -9.95 6.10 -0.16
CA SER A 151 -9.97 5.08 0.90
C SER A 151 -8.56 4.63 1.28
N ASP A 152 -7.60 4.71 0.34
CA ASP A 152 -6.17 4.47 0.52
C ASP A 152 -5.39 5.15 -0.60
N ASN A 153 -4.10 5.47 -0.39
CA ASN A 153 -3.22 6.04 -1.40
C ASN A 153 -1.76 5.78 -1.02
N TYR A 154 -0.83 5.92 -1.97
CA TYR A 154 0.58 5.55 -1.80
C TYR A 154 0.74 4.07 -1.42
N VAL A 155 -0.08 3.22 -2.04
CA VAL A 155 -0.12 1.78 -1.74
C VAL A 155 1.05 1.04 -2.35
N THR A 156 1.55 0.04 -1.62
CA THR A 156 2.54 -0.90 -2.14
C THR A 156 1.83 -2.20 -2.49
N LEU A 157 2.09 -2.73 -3.68
CA LEU A 157 1.45 -3.94 -4.19
C LEU A 157 2.50 -5.03 -4.43
N ALA A 158 2.31 -6.18 -3.81
CA ALA A 158 3.11 -7.36 -4.10
C ALA A 158 2.94 -7.83 -5.56
N PRO A 159 3.85 -8.65 -6.12
CA PRO A 159 3.65 -9.29 -7.42
C PRO A 159 2.32 -10.05 -7.47
N GLY A 160 1.49 -9.78 -8.50
CA GLY A 160 0.17 -10.39 -8.69
C GLY A 160 -0.92 -9.88 -7.74
N GLU A 161 -0.65 -8.90 -6.89
CA GLU A 161 -1.64 -8.34 -5.96
C GLU A 161 -2.62 -7.43 -6.68
N ARG A 162 -3.89 -7.56 -6.26
CA ARG A 162 -4.99 -6.66 -6.65
C ARG A 162 -5.48 -5.87 -5.47
N ARG A 163 -5.73 -4.57 -5.68
CA ARG A 163 -6.29 -3.69 -4.67
C ARG A 163 -7.38 -2.82 -5.25
N VAL A 164 -8.44 -2.64 -4.48
CA VAL A 164 -9.54 -1.74 -4.80
C VAL A 164 -9.42 -0.51 -3.93
N ILE A 165 -9.40 0.66 -4.57
CA ILE A 165 -9.40 1.95 -3.90
C ILE A 165 -10.64 2.72 -4.37
N THR A 166 -11.30 3.40 -3.46
CA THR A 166 -12.39 4.31 -3.79
C THR A 166 -11.91 5.75 -3.63
N CYS A 167 -12.30 6.61 -4.59
CA CYS A 167 -12.11 8.05 -4.49
C CYS A 167 -13.48 8.71 -4.49
N GLU A 168 -13.78 9.52 -3.47
CA GLU A 168 -15.01 10.29 -3.36
C GLU A 168 -14.72 11.77 -3.62
N LEU A 169 -15.50 12.36 -4.52
CA LEU A 169 -15.47 13.77 -4.87
C LEU A 169 -16.81 14.41 -4.45
N PRO A 170 -16.88 15.07 -3.29
CA PRO A 170 -18.11 15.69 -2.82
C PRO A 170 -18.62 16.80 -3.75
N ARG A 171 -19.94 16.95 -3.85
CA ARG A 171 -20.63 17.98 -4.66
C ARG A 171 -20.21 17.99 -6.12
N ARG A 172 -19.93 16.81 -6.67
CA ARG A 172 -19.57 16.66 -8.08
C ARG A 172 -20.48 15.63 -8.75
N ASP A 173 -21.01 16.00 -9.87
CA ASP A 173 -22.03 15.24 -10.63
C ASP A 173 -21.47 14.61 -11.91
N SER A 174 -20.19 14.85 -12.26
CA SER A 174 -19.66 14.39 -13.54
C SER A 174 -18.15 14.18 -13.50
N VAL A 175 -17.69 13.17 -14.23
CA VAL A 175 -16.26 12.93 -14.53
C VAL A 175 -15.73 13.88 -15.61
N LYS A 176 -16.58 14.73 -16.19
CA LYS A 176 -16.18 15.63 -17.28
C LYS A 176 -15.06 16.57 -16.85
N GLY A 177 -13.95 16.49 -17.55
CA GLY A 177 -12.76 17.32 -17.26
C GLY A 177 -11.89 16.81 -16.14
N LEU A 178 -12.18 15.63 -15.58
CA LEU A 178 -11.31 14.95 -14.65
C LEU A 178 -10.32 14.05 -15.40
N LYS A 179 -9.12 13.96 -14.85
CA LYS A 179 -8.09 13.02 -15.23
C LYS A 179 -7.63 12.27 -13.99
N LEU A 180 -7.65 10.96 -14.04
CA LEU A 180 -7.08 10.10 -13.00
C LEU A 180 -5.76 9.54 -13.51
N SER A 181 -4.72 9.61 -12.70
CA SER A 181 -3.43 9.02 -13.01
C SER A 181 -2.89 8.21 -11.85
N ALA A 182 -1.99 7.28 -12.17
CA ALA A 182 -1.19 6.54 -11.21
C ALA A 182 0.29 6.70 -11.53
N ASP A 183 1.10 6.95 -10.52
CA ASP A 183 2.56 6.87 -10.56
C ASP A 183 3.08 6.12 -9.34
N GLY A 184 4.37 5.84 -9.28
CA GLY A 184 4.97 5.11 -8.16
C GLY A 184 6.49 5.17 -8.22
N TRP A 185 7.16 4.73 -7.14
CA TRP A 185 8.60 4.81 -7.00
C TRP A 185 9.36 4.16 -8.17
N ASN A 186 8.97 2.94 -8.53
CA ASN A 186 9.58 2.18 -9.61
C ASN A 186 8.69 2.07 -10.85
N MET A 187 7.78 3.03 -11.03
CA MET A 187 7.00 3.16 -12.26
C MET A 187 7.67 4.19 -13.19
N PRO A 188 8.05 3.81 -14.43
CA PRO A 188 8.85 4.67 -15.30
C PRO A 188 8.11 5.91 -15.82
N HIS A 189 6.78 5.84 -15.82
CA HIS A 189 5.91 6.90 -16.32
C HIS A 189 4.60 6.95 -15.55
N THR A 190 4.05 8.15 -15.39
CA THR A 190 2.68 8.33 -14.93
C THR A 190 1.72 7.66 -15.90
N ARG A 191 0.81 6.85 -15.38
CA ARG A 191 -0.19 6.13 -16.16
C ARG A 191 -1.54 6.81 -16.06
N ASP A 192 -2.07 7.26 -17.19
CA ASP A 192 -3.44 7.77 -17.26
C ASP A 192 -4.44 6.61 -17.17
N ILE A 193 -5.45 6.76 -16.31
CA ILE A 193 -6.52 5.79 -16.06
C ILE A 193 -7.83 6.38 -16.59
N LYS A 194 -8.41 5.72 -17.59
CA LYS A 194 -9.71 6.14 -18.12
C LYS A 194 -10.81 5.83 -17.13
N ILE A 195 -11.55 6.86 -16.71
CA ILE A 195 -12.76 6.71 -15.90
C ILE A 195 -13.95 6.41 -16.84
N LYS A 196 -14.65 5.32 -16.56
CA LYS A 196 -15.84 4.87 -17.30
C LYS A 196 -17.11 5.21 -16.54
#